data_89c7dab5d7302c3b2ac34f030fc5d126
#
_entry.id   89c7dab5d7302c3b2ac34f030fc5d126
#
_cell.length_a   1.000
_cell.length_b   1.000
_cell.length_c   1.000
_cell.angle_alpha   90.00
_cell.angle_beta   90.00
_cell.angle_gamma   90.00
#
_symmetry.space_group_name_H-M   'P 1'
#
loop_
_entity.id
_entity.type
_entity.pdbx_description
1 polymer ?
#
loop_
_entity_poly.entity_id
_entity_poly.type
_entity_poly.pdbx_seq_one_letter_code
_entity_poly.pdbx_strand_id
1 'polypeptide(L)'
;GDWITILLSADGHPVTTTIPDEGGIQWTESLSISKGGKKQDLAKKFIQYLTSPEGQVRVALKSSYWGSIPNKKGWTHMNDTRPGEATILRHRFDQRNVMDEYAEGKIALRQLPEQQSIDDWSEVWNEYKNL
;
A
#
# COMPACT_ATOMS: atom_id res chain seq x y z
N GLY A 1 -5.58 5.04 -5.41
CA GLY A 1 -4.76 3.95 -4.89
C GLY A 1 -5.55 2.67 -4.77
N ASP A 2 -4.89 1.55 -4.67
CA ASP A 2 -5.46 0.21 -4.56
C ASP A 2 -6.39 0.02 -3.35
N TRP A 3 -6.16 0.76 -2.28
CA TRP A 3 -6.99 0.72 -1.07
C TRP A 3 -8.48 0.98 -1.34
N ILE A 4 -8.84 1.81 -2.32
CA ILE A 4 -10.23 2.05 -2.72
C ILE A 4 -10.82 0.78 -3.31
N THR A 5 -10.11 0.14 -4.24
CA THR A 5 -10.53 -1.12 -4.86
C THR A 5 -10.66 -2.23 -3.82
N ILE A 6 -9.71 -2.30 -2.88
CA ILE A 6 -9.74 -3.26 -1.78
C ILE A 6 -10.99 -3.06 -0.90
N LEU A 7 -11.32 -1.83 -0.54
CA LEU A 7 -12.53 -1.53 0.23
C LEU A 7 -13.81 -1.92 -0.52
N LEU A 8 -13.92 -1.55 -1.80
CA LEU A 8 -15.06 -1.91 -2.64
C LEU A 8 -15.19 -3.44 -2.78
N SER A 9 -14.08 -4.14 -2.96
CA SER A 9 -14.08 -5.62 -3.00
C SER A 9 -14.51 -6.22 -1.67
N ALA A 10 -14.10 -5.64 -0.54
CA ALA A 10 -14.52 -6.07 0.79
C ALA A 10 -16.03 -5.86 1.02
N ASP A 11 -16.62 -4.85 0.42
CA ASP A 11 -18.06 -4.57 0.43
C ASP A 11 -18.85 -5.43 -0.58
N GLY A 12 -18.20 -6.37 -1.27
CA GLY A 12 -18.81 -7.29 -2.20
C GLY A 12 -18.98 -6.79 -3.63
N HIS A 13 -18.39 -5.64 -3.98
CA HIS A 13 -18.38 -5.16 -5.37
C HIS A 13 -17.43 -6.00 -6.24
N PRO A 14 -17.81 -6.32 -7.50
CA PRO A 14 -17.02 -7.15 -8.40
C PRO A 14 -15.86 -6.36 -9.04
N VAL A 15 -14.94 -5.89 -8.22
CA VAL A 15 -13.78 -5.11 -8.62
C VAL A 15 -12.49 -5.74 -8.12
N THR A 16 -11.40 -5.51 -8.82
CA THR A 16 -10.06 -5.94 -8.42
C THR A 16 -9.02 -4.92 -8.83
N THR A 17 -7.86 -4.98 -8.20
CA THR A 17 -6.70 -4.15 -8.55
C THR A 17 -5.83 -4.87 -9.55
N THR A 18 -5.34 -4.16 -10.54
CA THR A 18 -4.32 -4.64 -11.46
C THR A 18 -3.22 -3.60 -11.63
N ILE A 19 -2.00 -4.07 -11.85
CA ILE A 19 -0.88 -3.25 -12.27
C ILE A 19 -0.72 -3.49 -13.77
N PRO A 20 -0.82 -2.47 -14.62
CA PRO A 20 -0.68 -2.62 -16.07
C PRO A 20 0.74 -3.08 -16.44
N ASP A 21 0.92 -3.53 -17.67
CA ASP A 21 2.23 -4.05 -18.13
C ASP A 21 3.30 -2.94 -18.18
N GLU A 22 2.89 -1.70 -18.34
CA GLU A 22 3.76 -0.52 -18.27
C GLU A 22 4.28 -0.24 -16.86
N GLY A 23 3.68 -0.88 -15.85
CA GLY A 23 4.07 -0.73 -14.45
C GLY A 23 3.15 0.16 -13.62
N GLY A 24 3.57 0.39 -12.40
CA GLY A 24 2.84 1.20 -11.42
C GLY A 24 3.75 2.06 -10.56
N ILE A 25 3.14 2.96 -9.81
CA ILE A 25 3.83 3.86 -8.89
C ILE A 25 3.41 3.51 -7.46
N GLN A 26 4.39 3.34 -6.59
CA GLN A 26 4.21 3.11 -5.16
C GLN A 26 4.61 4.36 -4.37
N TRP A 27 3.81 4.70 -3.37
CA TRP A 27 4.27 5.57 -2.28
C TRP A 27 4.49 4.72 -1.02
N THR A 28 5.30 5.23 -0.12
CA THR A 28 5.62 4.57 1.14
C THR A 28 5.20 5.47 2.30
N GLU A 29 4.40 4.95 3.19
CA GLU A 29 4.13 5.59 4.48
C GLU A 29 5.23 5.22 5.45
N SER A 30 5.75 6.22 6.16
CA SER A 30 6.87 6.05 7.08
C SER A 30 6.50 6.52 8.48
N LEU A 31 7.03 5.82 9.46
CA LEU A 31 6.93 6.21 10.86
C LEU A 31 8.28 6.73 11.34
N SER A 32 8.28 7.88 12.00
CA SER A 32 9.47 8.45 12.61
C SER A 32 9.24 8.78 14.07
N ILE A 33 10.34 8.80 14.85
CA ILE A 33 10.31 9.16 16.24
C ILE A 33 10.82 10.59 16.36
N SER A 34 9.99 11.48 16.95
CA SER A 34 10.39 12.85 17.22
C SER A 34 11.62 12.91 18.12
N LYS A 35 12.65 13.68 17.73
CA LYS A 35 13.89 13.86 18.50
C LYS A 35 13.62 14.40 19.92
N GLY A 36 12.60 15.25 20.10
CA GLY A 36 12.19 15.81 21.39
C GLY A 36 11.20 14.95 22.18
N GLY A 37 10.82 13.79 21.67
CA GLY A 37 9.84 12.94 22.33
C GLY A 37 10.34 12.36 23.66
N LYS A 38 9.54 12.53 24.71
CA LYS A 38 9.88 12.06 26.06
C LYS A 38 9.72 10.53 26.26
N LYS A 39 9.04 9.84 25.34
CA LYS A 39 8.72 8.41 25.42
C LYS A 39 9.28 7.63 24.23
N GLN A 40 10.53 7.87 23.88
CA GLN A 40 11.14 7.27 22.68
C GLN A 40 11.15 5.74 22.71
N ASP A 41 11.37 5.12 23.87
CA ASP A 41 11.37 3.66 23.98
C ASP A 41 9.99 3.04 23.75
N LEU A 42 8.93 3.74 24.19
CA LEU A 42 7.56 3.32 23.89
C LEU A 42 7.25 3.47 22.39
N ALA A 43 7.71 4.55 21.77
CA ALA A 43 7.57 4.76 20.32
C ALA A 43 8.31 3.68 19.51
N LYS A 44 9.52 3.30 19.94
CA LYS A 44 10.26 2.16 19.31
C LYS A 44 9.48 0.86 19.42
N LYS A 45 8.96 0.52 20.61
CA LYS A 45 8.13 -0.68 20.81
C LYS A 45 6.88 -0.66 19.93
N PHE A 46 6.25 0.49 19.79
CA PHE A 46 5.09 0.65 18.90
C PHE A 46 5.45 0.40 17.43
N ILE A 47 6.54 0.98 16.94
CA ILE A 47 7.02 0.73 15.57
C ILE A 47 7.38 -0.74 15.37
N GLN A 48 8.10 -1.36 16.34
CA GLN A 48 8.42 -2.79 16.29
C GLN A 48 7.16 -3.66 16.22
N TYR A 49 6.12 -3.30 16.96
CA TYR A 49 4.84 -4.00 16.89
C TYR A 49 4.19 -3.81 15.51
N LEU A 50 4.09 -2.59 15.00
CA LEU A 50 3.47 -2.32 13.71
C LEU A 50 4.20 -3.01 12.54
N THR A 51 5.51 -3.19 12.65
CA THR A 51 6.32 -3.88 11.63
C THR A 51 6.40 -5.40 11.85
N SER A 52 5.86 -5.91 12.94
CA SER A 52 5.76 -7.36 13.18
C SER A 52 4.74 -8.02 12.23
N PRO A 53 4.81 -9.33 12.00
CA PRO A 53 3.81 -10.04 11.19
C PRO A 53 2.38 -9.79 11.62
N GLU A 54 2.09 -9.88 12.92
CA GLU A 54 0.77 -9.61 13.47
C GLU A 54 0.35 -8.14 13.30
N GLY A 55 1.25 -7.22 13.61
CA GLY A 55 0.99 -5.78 13.46
C GLY A 55 0.70 -5.39 12.04
N GLN A 56 1.43 -5.95 11.08
CA GLN A 56 1.19 -5.73 9.64
C GLN A 56 -0.20 -6.21 9.21
N VAL A 57 -0.65 -7.37 9.68
CA VAL A 57 -2.02 -7.85 9.39
C VAL A 57 -3.06 -6.90 9.98
N ARG A 58 -2.88 -6.44 11.21
CA ARG A 58 -3.80 -5.48 11.83
C ARG A 58 -3.87 -4.14 11.11
N VAL A 59 -2.72 -3.63 10.64
CA VAL A 59 -2.67 -2.39 9.86
C VAL A 59 -3.38 -2.57 8.52
N ALA A 60 -3.08 -3.66 7.82
CA ALA A 60 -3.66 -3.96 6.50
C ALA A 60 -5.18 -4.11 6.54
N LEU A 61 -5.75 -4.58 7.64
CA LEU A 61 -7.19 -4.78 7.83
C LEU A 61 -7.88 -3.63 8.58
N LYS A 62 -7.25 -2.48 8.70
CA LYS A 62 -7.87 -1.32 9.33
C LYS A 62 -9.09 -0.89 8.54
N SER A 63 -10.25 -0.86 9.20
CA SER A 63 -11.59 -0.72 8.61
C SER A 63 -11.81 0.43 7.62
N SER A 64 -11.01 1.46 7.66
CA SER A 64 -11.12 2.63 6.79
C SER A 64 -9.97 2.76 5.78
N TYR A 65 -8.99 1.87 5.83
CA TYR A 65 -7.79 1.99 5.00
C TYR A 65 -7.07 0.64 4.92
N TRP A 66 -7.61 -0.26 4.12
CA TRP A 66 -6.93 -1.51 3.82
C TRP A 66 -5.72 -1.25 2.95
N GLY A 67 -4.64 -1.97 3.19
CA GLY A 67 -3.38 -1.72 2.48
C GLY A 67 -2.57 -2.99 2.28
N SER A 68 -1.59 -2.88 1.41
CA SER A 68 -0.65 -3.95 1.12
C SER A 68 0.26 -4.25 2.31
N ILE A 69 0.66 -5.51 2.43
CA ILE A 69 1.58 -5.99 3.47
C ILE A 69 2.98 -6.13 2.87
N PRO A 70 3.91 -5.19 3.11
CA PRO A 70 5.27 -5.26 2.55
C PRO A 70 6.18 -6.29 3.26
N ASN A 71 5.83 -6.72 4.46
CA ASN A 71 6.58 -7.72 5.20
C ASN A 71 6.20 -9.13 4.74
N LYS A 72 7.14 -9.88 4.15
CA LYS A 72 6.89 -11.26 3.67
C LYS A 72 6.34 -12.19 4.75
N LYS A 73 6.87 -12.12 5.98
CA LYS A 73 6.36 -12.90 7.11
C LYS A 73 4.95 -12.45 7.52
N GLY A 74 4.66 -11.15 7.40
CA GLY A 74 3.32 -10.62 7.61
C GLY A 74 2.33 -11.14 6.57
N TRP A 75 2.74 -11.21 5.30
CA TRP A 75 1.93 -11.79 4.24
C TRP A 75 1.65 -13.28 4.45
N THR A 76 2.69 -14.06 4.82
CA THR A 76 2.50 -15.47 5.20
C THR A 76 1.53 -15.60 6.37
N HIS A 77 1.71 -14.83 7.42
CA HIS A 77 0.83 -14.83 8.59
C HIS A 77 -0.63 -14.49 8.22
N MET A 78 -0.83 -13.52 7.33
CA MET A 78 -2.15 -13.16 6.79
C MET A 78 -2.82 -14.34 6.08
N ASN A 79 -2.09 -15.01 5.18
CA ASN A 79 -2.63 -16.17 4.45
C ASN A 79 -2.98 -17.33 5.37
N ASP A 80 -2.17 -17.58 6.41
CA ASP A 80 -2.37 -18.68 7.35
C ASP A 80 -3.54 -18.42 8.31
N THR A 81 -3.71 -17.18 8.74
CA THR A 81 -4.69 -16.84 9.79
C THR A 81 -5.97 -16.21 9.28
N ARG A 82 -5.93 -15.60 8.09
CA ARG A 82 -7.04 -14.84 7.48
C ARG A 82 -7.10 -15.01 5.97
N PRO A 83 -7.29 -16.25 5.48
CA PRO A 83 -7.21 -16.54 4.03
C PRO A 83 -8.29 -15.80 3.20
N GLY A 84 -9.47 -15.56 3.78
CA GLY A 84 -10.54 -14.80 3.11
C GLY A 84 -10.12 -13.36 2.82
N GLU A 85 -9.65 -12.66 3.83
CA GLU A 85 -9.17 -11.29 3.69
C GLU A 85 -7.88 -11.20 2.87
N ALA A 86 -7.00 -12.20 2.97
CA ALA A 86 -5.82 -12.29 2.11
C ALA A 86 -6.19 -12.29 0.63
N THR A 87 -7.26 -12.97 0.26
CA THR A 87 -7.76 -12.99 -1.12
C THR A 87 -8.16 -11.60 -1.62
N ILE A 88 -8.74 -10.77 -0.77
CA ILE A 88 -9.13 -9.39 -1.10
C ILE A 88 -7.89 -8.49 -1.29
N LEU A 89 -6.82 -8.73 -0.53
CA LEU A 89 -5.58 -7.96 -0.61
C LEU A 89 -4.66 -8.37 -1.77
N ARG A 90 -4.98 -9.44 -2.48
CA ARG A 90 -4.18 -9.91 -3.61
C ARG A 90 -4.38 -9.03 -4.83
N HIS A 91 -3.29 -8.79 -5.54
CA HIS A 91 -3.31 -8.11 -6.83
C HIS A 91 -3.55 -9.12 -7.95
N ARG A 92 -4.37 -8.76 -8.92
CA ARG A 92 -4.81 -9.61 -10.02
C ARG A 92 -5.51 -10.89 -9.50
N PHE A 93 -5.93 -11.72 -10.39
CA PHE A 93 -6.52 -13.02 -10.05
C PHE A 93 -5.47 -14.11 -9.79
N ASP A 94 -4.19 -13.84 -10.00
CA ASP A 94 -3.07 -14.76 -9.83
C ASP A 94 -2.55 -14.86 -8.38
N GLN A 95 -3.20 -14.18 -7.47
CA GLN A 95 -2.94 -14.27 -6.03
C GLN A 95 -1.58 -13.72 -5.59
N ARG A 96 -0.98 -12.83 -6.37
CA ARG A 96 0.30 -12.21 -6.03
C ARG A 96 0.18 -11.15 -4.94
N ASN A 97 1.23 -11.02 -4.16
CA ASN A 97 1.44 -9.86 -3.31
C ASN A 97 2.07 -8.73 -4.13
N VAL A 98 1.73 -7.49 -3.82
CA VAL A 98 2.32 -6.30 -4.46
C VAL A 98 3.86 -6.28 -4.37
N MET A 99 4.45 -6.90 -3.36
CA MET A 99 5.90 -6.98 -3.21
C MET A 99 6.56 -7.91 -4.23
N ASP A 100 5.84 -8.85 -4.79
CA ASP A 100 6.32 -9.68 -5.90
C ASP A 100 6.43 -8.84 -7.17
N GLU A 101 5.44 -7.98 -7.45
CA GLU A 101 5.46 -7.02 -8.55
C GLU A 101 6.61 -5.99 -8.40
N TYR A 102 6.87 -5.55 -7.17
CA TYR A 102 8.00 -4.68 -6.87
C TYR A 102 9.35 -5.37 -7.13
N ALA A 103 9.49 -6.63 -6.69
CA ALA A 103 10.69 -7.42 -6.90
C ALA A 103 10.98 -7.70 -8.40
N GLU A 104 9.93 -7.77 -9.22
CA GLU A 104 10.02 -7.91 -10.68
C GLU A 104 10.32 -6.58 -11.40
N GLY A 105 10.46 -5.47 -10.68
CA GLY A 105 10.76 -4.16 -11.25
C GLY A 105 9.59 -3.48 -11.96
N LYS A 106 8.37 -3.97 -11.79
CA LYS A 106 7.16 -3.39 -12.38
C LYS A 106 6.64 -2.17 -11.63
N ILE A 107 7.09 -1.97 -10.39
CA ILE A 107 6.65 -0.88 -9.54
C ILE A 107 7.83 0.03 -9.23
N ALA A 108 7.69 1.32 -9.54
CA ALA A 108 8.64 2.35 -9.20
C ALA A 108 8.19 3.12 -7.95
N LEU A 109 9.15 3.52 -7.12
CA LEU A 109 8.87 4.46 -6.04
C LEU A 109 8.47 5.82 -6.64
N ARG A 110 7.45 6.42 -6.08
CA ARG A 110 7.04 7.76 -6.43
C ARG A 110 8.20 8.74 -6.21
N GLN A 111 8.54 9.47 -7.25
CA GLN A 111 9.54 10.54 -7.21
C GLN A 111 8.86 11.89 -7.41
N LEU A 112 9.53 12.96 -7.02
CA LEU A 112 9.10 14.31 -7.38
C LEU A 112 9.39 14.54 -8.87
N PRO A 113 8.58 15.35 -9.56
CA PRO A 113 8.85 15.74 -10.94
C PRO A 113 10.20 16.49 -11.00
N GLU A 114 11.15 15.96 -11.77
CA GLU A 114 12.48 16.59 -11.92
C GLU A 114 12.60 17.40 -13.21
N GLN A 115 11.85 17.01 -14.25
CA GLN A 115 11.95 17.58 -15.59
C GLN A 115 10.80 18.49 -15.97
N GLN A 116 9.75 18.53 -15.19
CA GLN A 116 8.56 19.35 -15.42
C GLN A 116 8.19 20.09 -14.15
N SER A 117 7.66 21.30 -14.31
CA SER A 117 7.18 22.08 -13.18
C SER A 117 5.85 21.50 -12.63
N ILE A 118 5.54 21.85 -11.38
CA ILE A 118 4.22 21.52 -10.81
C ILE A 118 3.11 22.24 -11.59
N ASP A 119 3.40 23.39 -12.17
CA ASP A 119 2.43 24.15 -12.96
C ASP A 119 2.07 23.40 -14.25
N ASP A 120 3.04 22.84 -14.95
CA ASP A 120 2.80 22.01 -16.15
C ASP A 120 1.93 20.79 -15.81
N TRP A 121 2.19 20.13 -14.69
CA TRP A 121 1.38 19.01 -14.20
C TRP A 121 -0.04 19.44 -13.84
N SER A 122 -0.18 20.62 -13.24
CA SER A 122 -1.47 21.18 -12.86
C SER A 122 -2.30 21.57 -14.09
N GLU A 123 -1.65 22.05 -15.16
CA GLU A 123 -2.30 22.35 -16.43
C GLU A 123 -2.90 21.08 -17.04
N VAL A 124 -2.10 20.02 -17.21
CA VAL A 124 -2.56 18.72 -17.72
C VAL A 124 -3.69 18.15 -16.87
N TRP A 125 -3.58 18.25 -15.53
CA TRP A 125 -4.64 17.80 -14.64
C TRP A 125 -5.93 18.60 -14.78
N ASN A 126 -5.84 19.90 -14.99
CA ASN A 126 -7.01 20.76 -15.22
C ASN A 126 -7.67 20.48 -16.56
N GLU A 127 -6.90 20.26 -17.62
CA GLU A 127 -7.43 19.81 -18.92
C GLU A 127 -8.19 18.50 -18.76
N TYR A 128 -7.59 17.50 -18.11
CA TYR A 128 -8.23 16.20 -17.89
C TYR A 128 -9.56 16.31 -17.14
N LYS A 129 -9.65 17.16 -16.12
CA LYS A 129 -10.90 17.33 -15.33
C LYS A 129 -12.03 18.01 -16.11
N ASN A 130 -11.71 18.72 -17.18
CA ASN A 130 -12.66 19.50 -17.97
C ASN A 130 -13.08 18.79 -19.28
N LEU A 131 -12.59 17.55 -19.47
CA LEU A 131 -13.07 16.65 -20.54
C LEU A 131 -14.39 16.00 -20.14
#